data_092e5d99e64972580ab7dc0909860c6c
#
_entry.id   092e5d99e64972580ab7dc0909860c6c
#
_cell.length_a   1.000
_cell.length_b   1.000
_cell.length_c   1.000
_cell.angle_alpha   90.00
_cell.angle_beta   90.00
_cell.angle_gamma   90.00
#
_symmetry.space_group_name_H-M   'P 1'
#
loop_
_entity.id
_entity.type
_entity.pdbx_description
1 polymer ?
#
loop_
_entity_poly.entity_id
_entity_poly.type
_entity_poly.pdbx_seq_one_letter_code
_entity_poly.pdbx_strand_id
1 'polypeptide(L)'
;MKKIILFFIIINLFACKKERKISETFSFIKTEIKLPINKNGNTIKTRFNLLDGFTRITTKPNTFQNYLQHFKLKPVDSKVHLYNGALKYNQSIHAGILAISVGNRDLQQCADATMRLRAEFLFTQKRYNDIHFNFTNGFRVDYSKWRKGFRLKVKGNKVSWYKTDKESTSYKSFTQYMQWIFMYAGTLSLNKEMKSIPISKMQIGDVFIQGGSPGHAIIVVNMAKNTQNKTVFMLAQSYMPAQDIHILKNLNNTSISPWYNAKNLTVLQSPEWEFSNKDLKRFN
;
A
#
# COMPACT_ATOMS: atom_id res chain seq x y z
N MET A 1 8.15 57.24 -72.29
CA MET A 1 8.45 56.22 -73.24
C MET A 1 9.97 56.13 -73.43
N LYS A 2 10.71 55.38 -72.68
CA LYS A 2 12.06 54.86 -73.01
C LYS A 2 12.37 53.83 -71.94
N LYS A 3 12.45 52.54 -72.31
CA LYS A 3 12.84 51.41 -71.50
C LYS A 3 14.34 51.51 -71.33
N ILE A 4 14.82 51.46 -70.11
CA ILE A 4 16.24 51.19 -69.76
C ILE A 4 16.32 49.83 -69.16
N ILE A 5 16.99 48.93 -69.86
CA ILE A 5 17.33 47.57 -69.43
C ILE A 5 18.70 47.66 -68.72
N LEU A 6 18.70 47.33 -67.44
CA LEU A 6 19.97 47.27 -66.68
C LEU A 6 20.39 45.81 -66.53
N PHE A 7 21.52 45.50 -67.09
CA PHE A 7 22.15 44.19 -67.09
C PHE A 7 22.99 44.05 -65.79
N PHE A 8 22.58 43.18 -64.87
CA PHE A 8 23.42 42.87 -63.74
C PHE A 8 24.22 41.59 -63.99
N ILE A 9 25.55 41.75 -64.02
CA ILE A 9 26.53 40.66 -64.10
C ILE A 9 26.65 40.02 -62.71
N ILE A 10 26.31 38.74 -62.57
CA ILE A 10 26.53 37.95 -61.36
C ILE A 10 27.92 37.34 -61.39
N ILE A 11 28.80 37.81 -60.52
CA ILE A 11 30.10 37.20 -60.29
C ILE A 11 29.88 36.10 -59.23
N ASN A 12 30.05 34.84 -59.66
CA ASN A 12 30.09 33.69 -58.78
C ASN A 12 31.45 33.58 -58.10
N LEU A 13 31.53 33.91 -56.81
CA LEU A 13 32.69 33.58 -56.00
C LEU A 13 32.42 32.24 -55.28
N PHE A 14 33.06 31.19 -55.75
CA PHE A 14 33.11 29.92 -55.05
C PHE A 14 33.96 30.06 -53.78
N ALA A 15 33.28 30.21 -52.61
CA ALA A 15 33.91 30.06 -51.32
C ALA A 15 33.66 28.64 -50.81
N CYS A 16 34.65 27.77 -50.93
CA CYS A 16 34.65 26.43 -50.37
C CYS A 16 34.73 26.50 -48.85
N LYS A 17 33.58 26.54 -48.15
CA LYS A 17 33.53 26.36 -46.71
C LYS A 17 33.45 24.89 -46.38
N LYS A 18 34.58 24.38 -45.86
CA LYS A 18 34.73 23.04 -45.30
C LYS A 18 33.90 22.99 -44.02
N GLU A 19 32.64 22.54 -44.09
CA GLU A 19 31.82 22.25 -42.93
C GLU A 19 32.42 21.06 -42.16
N ARG A 20 33.00 21.35 -40.99
CA ARG A 20 33.25 20.32 -39.98
C ARG A 20 31.90 19.84 -39.47
N LYS A 21 31.46 18.66 -39.88
CA LYS A 21 30.43 17.91 -39.20
C LYS A 21 30.96 17.51 -37.84
N ILE A 22 30.63 18.28 -36.80
CA ILE A 22 30.66 17.82 -35.41
C ILE A 22 29.41 16.99 -35.22
N SER A 23 29.52 15.68 -35.48
CA SER A 23 28.51 14.74 -35.02
C SER A 23 28.73 14.55 -33.52
N GLU A 24 28.17 15.44 -32.73
CA GLU A 24 27.93 15.15 -31.33
C GLU A 24 26.86 14.04 -31.24
N THR A 25 27.36 12.81 -31.20
CA THR A 25 26.56 11.64 -30.80
C THR A 25 26.23 11.83 -29.30
N PHE A 26 25.20 12.59 -28.99
CA PHE A 26 24.56 12.48 -27.71
C PHE A 26 23.95 11.08 -27.62
N SER A 27 24.76 10.11 -27.17
CA SER A 27 24.22 8.87 -26.66
C SER A 27 23.42 9.24 -25.40
N PHE A 28 22.12 9.45 -25.55
CA PHE A 28 21.21 9.37 -24.42
C PHE A 28 21.38 7.97 -23.84
N ILE A 29 22.22 7.84 -22.83
CA ILE A 29 22.20 6.69 -21.95
C ILE A 29 20.80 6.75 -21.31
N LYS A 30 19.85 6.10 -21.96
CA LYS A 30 18.54 5.80 -21.39
C LYS A 30 18.83 4.83 -20.25
N THR A 31 19.18 5.40 -19.09
CA THR A 31 19.27 4.64 -17.86
C THR A 31 17.86 4.12 -17.66
N GLU A 32 17.60 2.90 -18.09
CA GLU A 32 16.39 2.18 -17.75
C GLU A 32 16.33 2.19 -16.23
N ILE A 33 15.47 3.03 -15.65
CA ILE A 33 15.21 3.04 -14.23
C ILE A 33 14.57 1.69 -13.93
N LYS A 34 15.43 0.73 -13.64
CA LYS A 34 15.05 -0.64 -13.33
C LYS A 34 14.29 -0.55 -12.02
N LEU A 35 12.95 -0.62 -12.08
CA LEU A 35 12.13 -0.78 -10.87
C LEU A 35 12.82 -1.83 -10.00
N PRO A 36 13.05 -1.56 -8.70
CA PRO A 36 13.83 -2.45 -7.85
C PRO A 36 13.01 -3.70 -7.48
N ILE A 37 12.66 -4.53 -8.47
CA ILE A 37 11.86 -5.76 -8.32
C ILE A 37 12.73 -6.97 -8.66
N ASN A 38 12.86 -7.87 -7.67
CA ASN A 38 13.37 -9.21 -7.86
C ASN A 38 12.22 -10.15 -8.28
N LYS A 39 12.18 -10.58 -9.53
CA LYS A 39 11.12 -11.44 -10.07
C LYS A 39 11.03 -12.80 -9.35
N ASN A 40 12.13 -13.30 -8.80
CA ASN A 40 12.19 -14.57 -8.06
C ASN A 40 11.78 -14.42 -6.58
N GLY A 41 11.68 -13.21 -6.06
CA GLY A 41 11.23 -12.95 -4.70
C GLY A 41 9.73 -13.22 -4.56
N ASN A 42 9.32 -13.92 -3.50
CA ASN A 42 7.93 -14.29 -3.25
C ASN A 42 7.33 -13.66 -1.98
N THR A 43 8.08 -12.80 -1.30
CA THR A 43 7.62 -12.04 -0.13
C THR A 43 7.85 -10.55 -0.34
N ILE A 44 7.24 -9.70 0.49
CA ILE A 44 7.50 -8.25 0.46
C ILE A 44 9.00 -7.96 0.61
N LYS A 45 9.67 -8.67 1.52
CA LYS A 45 11.11 -8.51 1.76
C LYS A 45 11.97 -8.91 0.56
N THR A 46 11.64 -9.99 -0.11
CA THR A 46 12.48 -10.56 -1.18
C THR A 46 12.14 -10.06 -2.58
N ARG A 47 10.89 -9.63 -2.80
CA ARG A 47 10.42 -9.10 -4.08
C ARG A 47 10.95 -7.70 -4.40
N PHE A 48 11.02 -6.82 -3.41
CA PHE A 48 11.39 -5.43 -3.61
C PHE A 48 12.84 -5.19 -3.16
N ASN A 49 13.71 -4.87 -4.12
CA ASN A 49 15.09 -4.52 -3.84
C ASN A 49 15.17 -3.23 -3.03
N LEU A 50 16.30 -3.03 -2.36
CA LEU A 50 16.59 -1.78 -1.67
C LEU A 50 17.10 -0.73 -2.68
N LEU A 51 16.92 0.52 -2.34
CA LEU A 51 17.61 1.62 -3.00
C LEU A 51 19.10 1.58 -2.62
N ASP A 52 19.95 2.09 -3.50
CA ASP A 52 21.39 2.13 -3.25
C ASP A 52 21.73 2.89 -1.96
N GLY A 53 22.57 2.28 -1.16
CA GLY A 53 22.99 2.83 0.15
C GLY A 53 21.95 2.67 1.27
N PHE A 54 20.80 2.01 1.02
CA PHE A 54 19.81 1.73 2.06
C PHE A 54 19.94 0.30 2.60
N THR A 55 19.72 0.18 3.90
CA THR A 55 19.62 -1.11 4.62
C THR A 55 18.20 -1.28 5.16
N ARG A 56 17.64 -2.47 4.99
CA ARG A 56 16.29 -2.80 5.48
C ARG A 56 16.26 -2.74 7.00
N ILE A 57 15.18 -2.17 7.57
CA ILE A 57 14.97 -2.18 9.01
C ILE A 57 14.88 -3.64 9.48
N THR A 58 15.77 -4.00 10.42
CA THR A 58 15.76 -5.33 11.06
C THR A 58 14.53 -5.48 11.94
N THR A 59 13.83 -6.58 11.79
CA THR A 59 12.64 -6.90 12.58
C THR A 59 12.88 -8.16 13.40
N LYS A 60 12.39 -8.16 14.65
CA LYS A 60 12.49 -9.35 15.52
C LYS A 60 11.53 -10.42 15.04
N PRO A 61 11.89 -11.73 15.09
CA PRO A 61 10.96 -12.83 14.85
C PRO A 61 9.69 -12.70 15.69
N ASN A 62 8.59 -13.27 15.21
CA ASN A 62 7.29 -13.28 15.90
C ASN A 62 6.72 -11.88 16.22
N THR A 63 7.15 -10.84 15.52
CA THR A 63 6.55 -9.50 15.57
C THR A 63 5.68 -9.23 14.35
N PHE A 64 4.72 -8.30 14.47
CA PHE A 64 3.87 -7.89 13.36
C PHE A 64 4.69 -7.30 12.21
N GLN A 65 5.74 -6.56 12.52
CA GLN A 65 6.69 -6.02 11.55
C GLN A 65 7.36 -7.13 10.73
N ASN A 66 7.84 -8.18 11.40
CA ASN A 66 8.47 -9.31 10.74
C ASN A 66 7.46 -10.10 9.88
N TYR A 67 6.25 -10.30 10.38
CA TYR A 67 5.16 -10.95 9.66
C TYR A 67 4.85 -10.22 8.35
N LEU A 68 4.71 -8.89 8.37
CA LEU A 68 4.45 -8.08 7.18
C LEU A 68 5.60 -8.15 6.17
N GLN A 69 6.85 -8.00 6.60
CA GLN A 69 8.01 -8.12 5.69
C GLN A 69 8.08 -9.47 4.98
N HIS A 70 7.68 -10.54 5.65
CA HIS A 70 7.70 -11.91 5.11
C HIS A 70 6.35 -12.36 4.54
N PHE A 71 5.38 -11.43 4.44
CA PHE A 71 4.09 -11.76 3.84
C PHE A 71 4.27 -12.17 2.37
N LYS A 72 3.66 -13.29 1.99
CA LYS A 72 3.76 -13.83 0.63
C LYS A 72 3.03 -12.95 -0.37
N LEU A 73 3.57 -12.85 -1.56
CA LEU A 73 2.99 -12.13 -2.70
C LEU A 73 2.54 -13.12 -3.77
N LYS A 74 1.50 -12.75 -4.50
CA LYS A 74 1.11 -13.42 -5.75
C LYS A 74 2.25 -13.30 -6.79
N PRO A 75 2.27 -14.10 -7.87
CA PRO A 75 3.23 -13.96 -8.98
C PRO A 75 3.35 -12.52 -9.47
N VAL A 76 4.50 -12.18 -10.09
CA VAL A 76 4.87 -10.78 -10.41
C VAL A 76 3.83 -10.08 -11.26
N ASP A 77 3.31 -10.71 -12.28
CA ASP A 77 2.41 -10.09 -13.26
C ASP A 77 0.92 -10.27 -12.90
N SER A 78 0.63 -10.65 -11.65
CA SER A 78 -0.75 -10.80 -11.18
C SER A 78 -1.50 -9.48 -11.26
N LYS A 79 -2.78 -9.57 -11.60
CA LYS A 79 -3.71 -8.44 -11.64
C LYS A 79 -4.48 -8.33 -10.33
N VAL A 80 -4.81 -7.11 -9.92
CA VAL A 80 -5.68 -6.85 -8.77
C VAL A 80 -7.12 -7.17 -9.18
N HIS A 81 -7.74 -8.08 -8.44
CA HIS A 81 -9.15 -8.46 -8.62
C HIS A 81 -10.01 -7.89 -7.50
N LEU A 82 -11.24 -7.61 -7.85
CA LEU A 82 -12.31 -7.30 -6.92
C LEU A 82 -12.86 -8.60 -6.29
N TYR A 83 -13.64 -8.47 -5.23
CA TYR A 83 -14.28 -9.59 -4.53
C TYR A 83 -15.13 -10.51 -5.42
N ASN A 84 -15.66 -9.99 -6.52
CA ASN A 84 -16.50 -10.71 -7.50
C ASN A 84 -15.70 -11.29 -8.68
N GLY A 85 -14.37 -11.22 -8.64
CA GLY A 85 -13.48 -11.70 -9.69
C GLY A 85 -13.21 -10.72 -10.83
N ALA A 86 -13.92 -9.59 -10.91
CA ALA A 86 -13.63 -8.55 -11.89
C ALA A 86 -12.27 -7.92 -11.65
N LEU A 87 -11.66 -7.37 -12.70
CA LEU A 87 -10.40 -6.62 -12.57
C LEU A 87 -10.65 -5.23 -11.96
N LYS A 88 -9.73 -4.78 -11.10
CA LYS A 88 -9.65 -3.38 -10.73
C LYS A 88 -9.44 -2.54 -12.00
N TYR A 89 -10.16 -1.44 -12.14
CA TYR A 89 -10.06 -0.58 -13.32
C TYR A 89 -8.63 -0.08 -13.55
N ASN A 90 -8.00 0.50 -12.54
CA ASN A 90 -6.62 1.00 -12.66
C ASN A 90 -5.62 -0.01 -12.14
N GLN A 91 -4.97 -0.75 -13.05
CA GLN A 91 -3.92 -1.72 -12.75
C GLN A 91 -2.52 -1.09 -12.65
N SER A 92 -2.36 0.18 -13.04
CA SER A 92 -1.03 0.81 -13.11
C SER A 92 -0.46 1.21 -11.75
N ILE A 93 -1.28 1.26 -10.71
CA ILE A 93 -0.94 1.80 -9.38
C ILE A 93 -0.31 0.81 -8.41
N HIS A 94 -0.31 -0.49 -8.72
CA HIS A 94 0.25 -1.50 -7.83
C HIS A 94 1.59 -2.03 -8.32
N ALA A 95 2.43 -2.44 -7.36
CA ALA A 95 3.74 -3.04 -7.59
C ALA A 95 3.78 -4.53 -7.20
N GLY A 96 2.78 -5.01 -6.51
CA GLY A 96 2.65 -6.42 -6.08
C GLY A 96 1.35 -6.63 -5.31
N ILE A 97 0.91 -7.87 -5.20
CA ILE A 97 -0.36 -8.24 -4.56
C ILE A 97 -0.08 -9.24 -3.46
N LEU A 98 -0.65 -9.02 -2.28
CA LEU A 98 -0.54 -9.93 -1.15
C LEU A 98 -1.30 -11.24 -1.45
N ALA A 99 -0.69 -12.38 -1.12
CA ALA A 99 -1.27 -13.71 -1.33
C ALA A 99 -2.28 -14.04 -0.21
N ILE A 100 -3.35 -13.26 -0.16
CA ILE A 100 -4.48 -13.45 0.76
C ILE A 100 -5.78 -13.21 0.01
N SER A 101 -6.79 -14.05 0.24
CA SER A 101 -8.08 -13.90 -0.44
C SER A 101 -8.86 -12.71 0.11
N VAL A 102 -9.43 -11.92 -0.79
CA VAL A 102 -10.38 -10.85 -0.45
C VAL A 102 -11.75 -11.41 -0.02
N GLY A 103 -12.01 -12.70 -0.29
CA GLY A 103 -13.33 -13.31 -0.12
C GLY A 103 -14.22 -13.10 -1.35
N ASN A 104 -15.51 -13.36 -1.18
CA ASN A 104 -16.52 -13.29 -2.25
C ASN A 104 -17.66 -12.28 -1.96
N ARG A 105 -17.45 -11.37 -1.01
CA ARG A 105 -18.39 -10.32 -0.63
C ARG A 105 -17.70 -8.97 -0.67
N ASP A 106 -18.44 -7.91 -0.97
CA ASP A 106 -17.93 -6.53 -0.92
C ASP A 106 -17.80 -6.05 0.54
N LEU A 107 -16.81 -6.60 1.26
CA LEU A 107 -16.60 -6.32 2.68
C LEU A 107 -15.18 -5.88 3.02
N GLN A 108 -14.15 -6.62 2.56
CA GLN A 108 -12.75 -6.31 2.90
C GLN A 108 -12.27 -5.09 2.11
N GLN A 109 -12.65 -3.90 2.53
CA GLN A 109 -12.24 -2.63 1.94
C GLN A 109 -10.98 -2.07 2.63
N CYS A 110 -10.74 -0.77 2.58
CA CYS A 110 -9.48 -0.15 3.01
C CYS A 110 -9.10 -0.40 4.47
N ALA A 111 -9.95 -0.02 5.43
CA ALA A 111 -9.69 -0.25 6.85
C ALA A 111 -9.69 -1.74 7.20
N ASP A 112 -10.55 -2.51 6.52
CA ASP A 112 -10.70 -3.95 6.75
C ASP A 112 -9.43 -4.71 6.38
N ALA A 113 -8.73 -4.26 5.32
CA ALA A 113 -7.44 -4.82 4.95
C ALA A 113 -6.40 -4.67 6.06
N THR A 114 -6.35 -3.50 6.72
CA THR A 114 -5.41 -3.27 7.83
C THR A 114 -5.78 -4.08 9.06
N MET A 115 -7.07 -4.14 9.41
CA MET A 115 -7.60 -4.99 10.48
C MET A 115 -7.36 -6.46 10.19
N ARG A 116 -7.57 -6.91 8.95
CA ARG A 116 -7.32 -8.27 8.52
C ARG A 116 -5.86 -8.66 8.72
N LEU A 117 -4.90 -7.89 8.25
CA LEU A 117 -3.47 -8.19 8.39
C LEU A 117 -3.05 -8.27 9.85
N ARG A 118 -3.55 -7.37 10.71
CA ARG A 118 -3.30 -7.41 12.15
C ARG A 118 -3.88 -8.66 12.80
N ALA A 119 -5.12 -8.99 12.49
CA ALA A 119 -5.81 -10.16 13.05
C ALA A 119 -5.18 -11.49 12.58
N GLU A 120 -4.79 -11.61 11.31
CA GLU A 120 -4.08 -12.79 10.77
C GLU A 120 -2.76 -13.02 11.51
N PHE A 121 -1.97 -11.98 11.74
CA PHE A 121 -0.75 -12.09 12.54
C PHE A 121 -1.06 -12.63 13.93
N LEU A 122 -2.00 -12.03 14.66
CA LEU A 122 -2.36 -12.46 16.02
C LEU A 122 -2.93 -13.89 16.03
N PHE A 123 -3.71 -14.24 15.01
CA PHE A 123 -4.27 -15.59 14.85
C PHE A 123 -3.15 -16.63 14.64
N THR A 124 -2.19 -16.36 13.76
CA THR A 124 -1.04 -17.27 13.52
C THR A 124 -0.16 -17.46 14.76
N GLN A 125 -0.07 -16.43 15.60
CA GLN A 125 0.63 -16.50 16.89
C GLN A 125 -0.23 -17.11 18.02
N LYS A 126 -1.46 -17.59 17.73
CA LYS A 126 -2.44 -18.08 18.72
C LYS A 126 -2.76 -17.07 19.84
N ARG A 127 -2.53 -15.78 19.58
CA ARG A 127 -2.80 -14.67 20.48
C ARG A 127 -4.28 -14.25 20.39
N TYR A 128 -5.17 -15.19 20.58
CA TYR A 128 -6.61 -15.01 20.35
C TYR A 128 -7.26 -13.97 21.26
N ASN A 129 -6.72 -13.74 22.46
CA ASN A 129 -7.22 -12.75 23.41
C ASN A 129 -6.88 -11.32 23.00
N ASP A 130 -5.88 -11.13 22.11
CA ASP A 130 -5.46 -9.82 21.63
C ASP A 130 -6.19 -9.42 20.35
N ILE A 131 -6.99 -10.33 19.77
CA ILE A 131 -7.79 -10.01 18.59
C ILE A 131 -9.11 -9.38 19.01
N HIS A 132 -9.25 -8.10 18.74
CA HIS A 132 -10.51 -7.36 18.94
C HIS A 132 -10.56 -6.14 18.03
N PHE A 133 -11.77 -5.69 17.73
CA PHE A 133 -12.05 -4.44 17.03
C PHE A 133 -13.36 -3.89 17.51
N ASN A 134 -13.53 -2.56 17.45
CA ASN A 134 -14.79 -1.92 17.80
C ASN A 134 -15.66 -1.70 16.56
N PHE A 135 -16.93 -1.97 16.66
CA PHE A 135 -17.91 -1.52 15.67
C PHE A 135 -18.01 0.01 15.68
N THR A 136 -18.56 0.58 14.63
CA THR A 136 -18.69 2.05 14.49
C THR A 136 -19.47 2.69 15.65
N ASN A 137 -20.40 1.94 16.27
CA ASN A 137 -21.14 2.37 17.46
C ASN A 137 -20.35 2.26 18.78
N GLY A 138 -19.07 1.83 18.73
CA GLY A 138 -18.19 1.66 19.89
C GLY A 138 -18.28 0.29 20.58
N PHE A 139 -19.14 -0.62 20.14
CA PHE A 139 -19.24 -1.95 20.73
C PHE A 139 -17.99 -2.77 20.44
N ARG A 140 -17.29 -3.20 21.51
CA ARG A 140 -16.08 -4.02 21.39
C ARG A 140 -16.42 -5.47 21.09
N VAL A 141 -15.78 -6.00 20.05
CA VAL A 141 -15.96 -7.37 19.57
C VAL A 141 -14.68 -8.16 19.76
N ASP A 142 -14.65 -8.99 20.81
CA ASP A 142 -13.50 -9.83 21.15
C ASP A 142 -13.57 -11.19 20.44
N TYR A 143 -12.51 -11.58 19.74
CA TYR A 143 -12.42 -12.90 19.11
C TYR A 143 -12.38 -14.03 20.17
N SER A 144 -11.81 -13.77 21.35
CA SER A 144 -11.82 -14.71 22.48
C SER A 144 -13.23 -15.14 22.90
N LYS A 145 -14.22 -14.24 22.77
CA LYS A 145 -15.63 -14.55 23.03
C LYS A 145 -16.28 -15.28 21.86
N TRP A 146 -15.97 -14.86 20.62
CA TRP A 146 -16.41 -15.55 19.42
C TRP A 146 -15.98 -17.02 19.38
N ARG A 147 -14.68 -17.28 19.62
CA ARG A 147 -14.15 -18.66 19.61
C ARG A 147 -14.78 -19.59 20.65
N LYS A 148 -15.29 -19.05 21.75
CA LYS A 148 -16.04 -19.79 22.80
C LYS A 148 -17.49 -20.11 22.37
N GLY A 149 -17.87 -19.86 21.11
CA GLY A 149 -19.19 -20.16 20.58
C GLY A 149 -20.23 -19.06 20.78
N PHE A 150 -19.84 -17.86 21.17
CA PHE A 150 -20.74 -16.70 21.16
C PHE A 150 -20.84 -16.11 19.76
N ARG A 151 -22.02 -15.55 19.47
CA ARG A 151 -22.29 -14.86 18.20
C ARG A 151 -22.93 -13.50 18.49
N LEU A 152 -22.95 -12.62 17.49
CA LEU A 152 -23.46 -11.26 17.59
C LEU A 152 -24.91 -11.20 17.09
N LYS A 153 -25.73 -10.46 17.84
CA LYS A 153 -27.06 -10.01 17.41
C LYS A 153 -27.03 -8.50 17.31
N VAL A 154 -27.35 -7.97 16.13
CA VAL A 154 -27.46 -6.54 15.87
C VAL A 154 -28.93 -6.21 15.60
N LYS A 155 -29.46 -5.22 16.34
CA LYS A 155 -30.80 -4.67 16.11
C LYS A 155 -30.71 -3.14 16.16
N GLY A 156 -30.73 -2.51 14.98
CA GLY A 156 -30.42 -1.09 14.86
C GLY A 156 -29.01 -0.81 15.41
N ASN A 157 -28.88 0.12 16.34
CA ASN A 157 -27.61 0.48 16.97
C ASN A 157 -27.23 -0.38 18.20
N LYS A 158 -28.11 -1.31 18.62
CA LYS A 158 -27.87 -2.20 19.77
C LYS A 158 -27.19 -3.48 19.32
N VAL A 159 -26.09 -3.82 19.98
CA VAL A 159 -25.32 -5.04 19.74
C VAL A 159 -25.26 -5.86 21.01
N SER A 160 -25.47 -7.16 20.92
CA SER A 160 -25.37 -8.09 22.05
C SER A 160 -24.76 -9.41 21.65
N TRP A 161 -24.16 -10.09 22.61
CA TRP A 161 -23.67 -11.45 22.46
C TRP A 161 -24.74 -12.45 22.89
N TYR A 162 -24.85 -13.57 22.17
CA TYR A 162 -25.60 -14.74 22.59
C TYR A 162 -24.81 -16.01 22.29
N LYS A 163 -24.98 -17.02 23.11
CA LYS A 163 -24.28 -18.30 22.90
C LYS A 163 -25.15 -19.22 22.04
N THR A 164 -24.54 -19.79 21.00
CA THR A 164 -25.27 -20.63 20.06
C THR A 164 -24.45 -21.76 19.49
N ASP A 165 -23.14 -21.73 19.62
CA ASP A 165 -22.23 -22.63 18.93
C ASP A 165 -21.26 -23.32 19.88
N LYS A 166 -20.58 -24.33 19.36
CA LYS A 166 -19.43 -24.96 20.05
C LYS A 166 -18.20 -24.07 19.96
N GLU A 167 -17.26 -24.26 20.88
CA GLU A 167 -15.95 -23.59 20.81
C GLU A 167 -15.21 -24.02 19.53
N SER A 168 -14.58 -23.04 18.86
CA SER A 168 -13.83 -23.29 17.62
C SER A 168 -12.66 -22.32 17.47
N THR A 169 -11.49 -22.87 17.16
CA THR A 169 -10.29 -22.12 16.75
C THR A 169 -9.99 -22.33 15.26
N SER A 170 -10.93 -22.89 14.49
CA SER A 170 -10.73 -23.11 13.06
C SER A 170 -10.58 -21.78 12.31
N TYR A 171 -9.78 -21.82 11.24
CA TYR A 171 -9.62 -20.66 10.36
C TYR A 171 -10.95 -20.23 9.71
N LYS A 172 -11.85 -21.17 9.43
CA LYS A 172 -13.22 -20.89 8.96
C LYS A 172 -14.00 -20.04 9.97
N SER A 173 -13.94 -20.39 11.28
CA SER A 173 -14.60 -19.60 12.33
C SER A 173 -13.97 -18.21 12.47
N PHE A 174 -12.63 -18.11 12.37
CA PHE A 174 -11.92 -16.84 12.38
C PHE A 174 -12.33 -15.94 11.19
N THR A 175 -12.40 -16.47 9.98
CA THR A 175 -12.83 -15.69 8.81
C THR A 175 -14.28 -15.22 8.92
N GLN A 176 -15.18 -16.02 9.53
CA GLN A 176 -16.54 -15.60 9.83
C GLN A 176 -16.58 -14.44 10.84
N TYR A 177 -15.74 -14.49 11.88
CA TYR A 177 -15.57 -13.36 12.81
C TYR A 177 -15.12 -12.11 12.06
N MET A 178 -14.10 -12.20 11.20
CA MET A 178 -13.61 -11.06 10.41
C MET A 178 -14.70 -10.47 9.50
N GLN A 179 -15.58 -11.29 8.93
CA GLN A 179 -16.70 -10.79 8.14
C GLN A 179 -17.65 -9.90 8.98
N TRP A 180 -17.89 -10.25 10.25
CA TRP A 180 -18.67 -9.39 11.15
C TRP A 180 -17.96 -8.08 11.44
N ILE A 181 -16.65 -8.10 11.64
CA ILE A 181 -15.86 -6.89 11.79
C ILE A 181 -16.01 -6.00 10.54
N PHE A 182 -15.82 -6.53 9.34
CA PHE A 182 -15.92 -5.79 8.08
C PHE A 182 -17.33 -5.21 7.81
N MET A 183 -18.39 -5.83 8.32
CA MET A 183 -19.76 -5.32 8.16
C MET A 183 -20.06 -4.11 9.05
N TYR A 184 -19.43 -3.98 10.21
CA TYR A 184 -19.84 -3.01 11.23
C TYR A 184 -18.72 -2.11 11.78
N ALA A 185 -17.47 -2.43 11.53
CA ALA A 185 -16.31 -1.56 11.76
C ALA A 185 -15.94 -0.82 10.47
N GLY A 186 -15.03 0.14 10.56
CA GLY A 186 -14.52 0.87 9.41
C GLY A 186 -13.48 1.90 9.82
N THR A 187 -13.17 2.85 8.93
CA THR A 187 -12.15 3.88 9.20
C THR A 187 -12.47 4.69 10.45
N LEU A 188 -13.74 5.00 10.71
CA LEU A 188 -14.14 5.81 11.87
C LEU A 188 -13.86 5.11 13.20
N SER A 189 -14.24 3.83 13.35
CA SER A 189 -13.99 3.07 14.58
C SER A 189 -12.50 2.77 14.75
N LEU A 190 -11.82 2.32 13.67
CA LEU A 190 -10.41 2.00 13.72
C LEU A 190 -9.56 3.22 14.05
N ASN A 191 -9.86 4.39 13.46
CA ASN A 191 -9.16 5.64 13.77
C ASN A 191 -9.25 6.04 15.25
N LYS A 192 -10.37 5.74 15.90
CA LYS A 192 -10.57 6.00 17.34
C LYS A 192 -9.80 5.02 18.24
N GLU A 193 -9.62 3.78 17.79
CA GLU A 193 -8.92 2.75 18.55
C GLU A 193 -7.39 2.89 18.51
N MET A 194 -6.86 3.46 17.44
CA MET A 194 -5.41 3.55 17.21
C MET A 194 -4.79 4.78 17.85
N LYS A 195 -3.51 4.66 18.26
CA LYS A 195 -2.70 5.76 18.83
C LYS A 195 -2.02 6.56 17.74
N SER A 196 -2.09 7.89 17.80
CA SER A 196 -1.33 8.78 16.91
C SER A 196 0.18 8.66 17.15
N ILE A 197 0.93 8.61 16.05
CA ILE A 197 2.38 8.43 16.05
C ILE A 197 3.00 9.52 15.17
N PRO A 198 4.03 10.23 15.64
CA PRO A 198 4.77 11.17 14.78
C PRO A 198 5.56 10.41 13.71
N ILE A 199 5.73 11.00 12.53
CA ILE A 199 6.45 10.39 11.38
C ILE A 199 7.86 9.92 11.77
N SER A 200 8.55 10.66 12.64
CA SER A 200 9.89 10.30 13.12
C SER A 200 9.94 8.98 13.91
N LYS A 201 8.81 8.50 14.40
CA LYS A 201 8.66 7.21 15.11
C LYS A 201 7.91 6.16 14.31
N MET A 202 7.73 6.39 12.99
CA MET A 202 7.08 5.43 12.09
C MET A 202 7.74 4.05 12.17
N GLN A 203 6.90 3.01 12.13
CA GLN A 203 7.32 1.60 12.10
C GLN A 203 6.51 0.82 11.07
N ILE A 204 7.02 -0.32 10.65
CA ILE A 204 6.25 -1.29 9.87
C ILE A 204 5.04 -1.72 10.71
N GLY A 205 3.86 -1.73 10.10
CA GLY A 205 2.58 -2.01 10.75
C GLY A 205 1.81 -0.76 11.21
N ASP A 206 2.41 0.43 11.14
CA ASP A 206 1.68 1.69 11.32
C ASP A 206 0.75 1.95 10.12
N VAL A 207 -0.31 2.68 10.36
CA VAL A 207 -1.38 2.92 9.39
C VAL A 207 -1.59 4.43 9.24
N PHE A 208 -1.57 4.91 8.00
CA PHE A 208 -2.14 6.21 7.69
C PHE A 208 -3.65 6.04 7.56
N ILE A 209 -4.42 6.76 8.38
CA ILE A 209 -5.87 6.60 8.45
C ILE A 209 -6.60 7.93 8.67
N GLN A 210 -7.56 8.20 7.81
CA GLN A 210 -8.57 9.24 7.99
C GLN A 210 -9.91 8.56 8.27
N GLY A 211 -10.44 8.81 9.47
CA GLY A 211 -11.71 8.24 9.91
C GLY A 211 -12.88 9.08 9.44
N GLY A 212 -13.86 8.47 8.79
CA GLY A 212 -15.07 9.16 8.38
C GLY A 212 -15.70 8.61 7.10
N SER A 213 -16.54 9.45 6.48
CA SER A 213 -17.13 9.23 5.16
C SER A 213 -17.10 10.57 4.40
N PRO A 214 -16.18 10.73 3.43
CA PRO A 214 -15.20 9.73 3.00
C PRO A 214 -14.11 9.49 4.05
N GLY A 215 -13.50 8.30 4.00
CA GLY A 215 -12.38 7.91 4.82
C GLY A 215 -11.53 6.85 4.14
N HIS A 216 -10.24 6.75 4.48
CA HIS A 216 -9.34 5.76 3.90
C HIS A 216 -8.27 5.31 4.89
N ALA A 217 -7.69 4.14 4.64
CA ALA A 217 -6.61 3.58 5.45
C ALA A 217 -5.63 2.79 4.58
N ILE A 218 -4.33 3.01 4.82
CA ILE A 218 -3.22 2.30 4.17
C ILE A 218 -2.16 1.94 5.22
N ILE A 219 -1.49 0.81 5.05
CA ILE A 219 -0.56 0.26 6.03
C ILE A 219 0.88 0.28 5.54
N VAL A 220 1.81 0.63 6.42
CA VAL A 220 3.26 0.54 6.20
C VAL A 220 3.69 -0.93 6.31
N VAL A 221 4.19 -1.52 5.22
CA VAL A 221 4.52 -2.95 5.16
C VAL A 221 6.01 -3.26 5.09
N ASN A 222 6.84 -2.27 4.79
CA ASN A 222 8.29 -2.41 4.72
C ASN A 222 8.97 -1.06 4.94
N MET A 223 10.19 -1.08 5.47
CA MET A 223 10.99 0.12 5.70
C MET A 223 12.48 -0.15 5.50
N ALA A 224 13.20 0.88 5.05
CA ALA A 224 14.65 0.86 4.94
C ALA A 224 15.23 2.23 5.35
N LYS A 225 16.51 2.24 5.73
CA LYS A 225 17.22 3.43 6.22
C LYS A 225 18.64 3.45 5.66
N ASN A 226 19.15 4.62 5.35
CA ASN A 226 20.55 4.79 4.97
C ASN A 226 21.42 5.30 6.13
N THR A 227 22.72 5.41 5.92
CA THR A 227 23.70 5.91 6.92
C THR A 227 23.44 7.36 7.34
N GLN A 228 22.78 8.16 6.51
CA GLN A 228 22.37 9.55 6.79
C GLN A 228 21.02 9.64 7.52
N ASN A 229 20.49 8.52 8.05
CA ASN A 229 19.19 8.44 8.70
C ASN A 229 17.98 8.78 7.80
N LYS A 230 18.16 8.85 6.47
CA LYS A 230 17.01 8.93 5.56
C LYS A 230 16.23 7.62 5.62
N THR A 231 14.93 7.71 5.79
CA THR A 231 14.05 6.57 5.89
C THR A 231 13.12 6.52 4.68
N VAL A 232 12.98 5.34 4.10
CA VAL A 232 11.98 5.04 3.06
C VAL A 232 11.08 3.92 3.51
N PHE A 233 9.84 3.92 3.02
CA PHE A 233 8.83 2.95 3.42
C PHE A 233 7.95 2.54 2.23
N MET A 234 7.27 1.42 2.36
CA MET A 234 6.31 0.91 1.37
C MET A 234 4.94 0.78 1.99
N LEU A 235 3.93 0.96 1.17
CA LEU A 235 2.54 0.99 1.56
C LEU A 235 1.75 -0.11 0.87
N ALA A 236 0.73 -0.63 1.58
CA ALA A 236 -0.27 -1.52 1.02
C ALA A 236 -1.67 -1.04 1.36
N GLN A 237 -2.62 -1.32 0.48
CA GLN A 237 -4.04 -1.03 0.66
C GLN A 237 -4.93 -2.10 0.05
N SER A 238 -6.21 -2.13 0.44
CA SER A 238 -7.36 -2.47 -0.37
C SER A 238 -8.16 -1.18 -0.63
N TYR A 239 -9.26 -1.26 -1.39
CA TYR A 239 -10.08 -0.08 -1.71
C TYR A 239 -11.55 -0.48 -1.87
N MET A 240 -12.40 0.44 -2.29
CA MET A 240 -13.80 0.19 -2.64
C MET A 240 -13.97 0.10 -4.17
N PRO A 241 -14.67 -0.92 -4.69
CA PRO A 241 -15.19 -2.12 -4.01
C PRO A 241 -14.07 -2.98 -3.41
N ALA A 242 -14.41 -3.90 -2.50
CA ALA A 242 -13.46 -4.82 -1.86
C ALA A 242 -12.59 -5.54 -2.91
N GLN A 243 -11.28 -5.50 -2.72
CA GLN A 243 -10.31 -5.94 -3.71
C GLN A 243 -9.06 -6.53 -3.06
N ASP A 244 -8.24 -7.19 -3.84
CA ASP A 244 -6.95 -7.72 -3.41
C ASP A 244 -6.12 -6.64 -2.69
N ILE A 245 -5.53 -6.98 -1.54
CA ILE A 245 -4.57 -6.10 -0.88
C ILE A 245 -3.32 -6.02 -1.75
N HIS A 246 -2.89 -4.81 -2.09
CA HIS A 246 -1.78 -4.60 -3.00
C HIS A 246 -0.81 -3.52 -2.53
N ILE A 247 0.46 -3.70 -2.91
CA ILE A 247 1.54 -2.74 -2.66
C ILE A 247 1.36 -1.56 -3.62
N LEU A 248 1.38 -0.36 -3.09
CA LEU A 248 1.24 0.87 -3.87
C LEU A 248 2.53 1.27 -4.56
N LYS A 249 2.45 1.68 -5.82
CA LYS A 249 3.53 2.43 -6.48
C LYS A 249 3.57 3.86 -5.95
N ASN A 250 4.76 4.45 -5.95
CA ASN A 250 4.91 5.88 -5.75
C ASN A 250 4.88 6.56 -7.12
N LEU A 251 3.74 7.14 -7.49
CA LEU A 251 3.57 7.81 -8.78
C LEU A 251 4.22 9.21 -8.80
N ASN A 252 4.42 9.82 -7.64
CA ASN A 252 5.03 11.15 -7.52
C ASN A 252 6.57 11.09 -7.57
N ASN A 253 7.15 9.91 -7.34
CA ASN A 253 8.58 9.69 -7.49
C ASN A 253 8.83 8.28 -8.01
N THR A 254 8.79 8.14 -9.33
CA THR A 254 8.94 6.85 -10.02
C THR A 254 10.34 6.26 -9.89
N SER A 255 11.38 7.09 -9.65
CA SER A 255 12.77 6.65 -9.51
C SER A 255 13.00 5.78 -8.27
N ILE A 256 12.19 5.95 -7.22
CA ILE A 256 12.27 5.15 -5.99
C ILE A 256 11.06 4.24 -5.80
N SER A 257 10.06 4.28 -6.69
CA SER A 257 8.84 3.47 -6.58
C SER A 257 9.17 1.98 -6.48
N PRO A 258 8.56 1.22 -5.58
CA PRO A 258 7.41 1.54 -4.73
C PRO A 258 7.75 2.13 -3.35
N TRP A 259 8.95 2.65 -3.16
CA TRP A 259 9.35 3.29 -1.93
C TRP A 259 8.86 4.74 -1.85
N TYR A 260 8.48 5.18 -0.66
CA TYR A 260 8.12 6.55 -0.29
C TYR A 260 9.15 7.11 0.68
N ASN A 261 9.42 8.42 0.61
CA ASN A 261 10.40 9.07 1.51
C ASN A 261 9.70 9.63 2.75
N ALA A 262 10.21 9.31 3.95
CA ALA A 262 9.69 9.82 5.21
C ALA A 262 10.27 11.20 5.60
N LYS A 263 11.35 11.67 4.93
CA LYS A 263 12.00 12.94 5.27
C LYS A 263 11.06 14.12 4.96
N ASN A 264 10.81 14.96 5.98
CA ASN A 264 9.97 16.16 5.87
C ASN A 264 8.54 15.85 5.34
N LEU A 265 8.03 14.65 5.60
CA LEU A 265 6.70 14.24 5.16
C LEU A 265 5.64 15.03 5.91
N THR A 266 5.03 16.00 5.26
CA THR A 266 3.87 16.76 5.75
C THR A 266 2.58 16.22 5.14
N VAL A 267 2.64 15.85 3.86
CA VAL A 267 1.55 15.28 3.08
C VAL A 267 2.04 14.03 2.38
N LEU A 268 1.31 12.93 2.53
CA LEU A 268 1.52 11.67 1.84
C LEU A 268 0.50 11.55 0.71
N GLN A 269 0.95 11.69 -0.52
CA GLN A 269 0.12 11.41 -1.70
C GLN A 269 0.31 9.95 -2.12
N SER A 270 -0.71 9.12 -1.93
CA SER A 270 -0.80 7.79 -2.52
C SER A 270 -1.49 7.88 -3.90
N PRO A 271 -1.51 6.82 -4.71
CA PRO A 271 -2.16 6.86 -6.02
C PRO A 271 -3.65 7.22 -6.01
N GLU A 272 -4.34 6.96 -4.90
CA GLU A 272 -5.79 7.10 -4.80
C GLU A 272 -6.26 7.93 -3.60
N TRP A 273 -5.34 8.41 -2.74
CA TRP A 273 -5.70 9.18 -1.54
C TRP A 273 -4.55 10.05 -1.03
N GLU A 274 -4.90 11.12 -0.33
CA GLU A 274 -3.95 12.01 0.35
C GLU A 274 -4.13 11.95 1.86
N PHE A 275 -3.00 11.87 2.59
CA PHE A 275 -2.96 11.89 4.05
C PHE A 275 -2.02 12.99 4.54
N SER A 276 -2.31 13.54 5.71
CA SER A 276 -1.37 14.37 6.43
C SER A 276 -0.42 13.51 7.30
N ASN A 277 0.66 14.11 7.76
CA ASN A 277 1.55 13.46 8.73
C ASN A 277 0.88 13.19 10.10
N LYS A 278 -0.27 13.82 10.40
CA LYS A 278 -1.06 13.61 11.61
C LYS A 278 -1.94 12.36 11.52
N ASP A 279 -2.11 11.81 10.34
CA ASP A 279 -2.96 10.65 10.09
C ASP A 279 -2.23 9.31 10.38
N LEU A 280 -0.93 9.36 10.75
CA LEU A 280 -0.17 8.17 11.09
C LEU A 280 -0.54 7.67 12.49
N LYS A 281 -0.99 6.41 12.56
CA LYS A 281 -1.43 5.76 13.79
C LYS A 281 -0.89 4.34 13.91
N ARG A 282 -0.94 3.80 15.13
CA ARG A 282 -0.47 2.47 15.49
C ARG A 282 -1.53 1.69 16.24
N PHE A 283 -1.65 0.40 15.94
CA PHE A 283 -2.43 -0.54 16.75
C PHE A 283 -1.88 -0.58 18.19
N ASN A 284 -2.79 -0.72 19.15
CA ASN A 284 -2.45 -0.91 20.56
C ASN A 284 -1.76 -2.23 20.82
#